data_6c21d405bb7bb5dcaffb138bc8a2fc80
#
_entry.id   6c21d405bb7bb5dcaffb138bc8a2fc80
#
_cell.length_a   1.000
_cell.length_b   1.000
_cell.length_c   1.000
_cell.angle_alpha   90.00
_cell.angle_beta   90.00
_cell.angle_gamma   90.00
#
_symmetry.space_group_name_H-M   'P 1'
#
loop_
_entity.id
_entity.type
_entity.pdbx_description
1 polymer ?
#
loop_
_entity_poly.entity_id
_entity_poly.type
_entity_poly.pdbx_seq_one_letter_code
_entity_poly.pdbx_strand_id
1 'polypeptide(L)'
;MFVDRIKVTAKAGDGGRGCVSFRREKFVPRGGPDGGDGGKGGDIILRADEHTDNLASLFYEPLIKAKKGGHGQGKQMHGRGAPPKIVKVPAGTVVWELPPNDAAGDGSTVANLLPDDAAPLADLIQPNDEYILCEGGKGGKGNVHFKSSRNRAPRQYGEGEEGEEGIFLLELRTIADVGLVGYPNAGKSTLLRQISAAHPKVAAYPFTTLHPMIGVVDFSDYRRATVADIPGLIEGAHRNLGLGHAFLRHITRCRLLLFVLDMAGSEGRNPIEDLQHLRREIDLYDARLSQRPWQVVANKMDLPGAEENVIAFRHRFPDRELLQVSAKEGKGTEDLKQALDRWLEKKNLQMQPKSFYARSVAALSHESD
;
A
#
# COMPACT_ATOMS: atom_id res chain seq x y z
N MET A 1 -17.46 4.25 1.71
CA MET A 1 -16.68 5.32 1.08
C MET A 1 -15.31 4.75 0.76
N PHE A 2 -14.80 4.91 -0.45
CA PHE A 2 -13.46 4.48 -0.83
C PHE A 2 -12.55 5.71 -0.80
N VAL A 3 -11.43 5.62 -0.08
CA VAL A 3 -10.46 6.70 0.06
C VAL A 3 -9.11 6.15 -0.39
N ASP A 4 -8.59 6.68 -1.48
CA ASP A 4 -7.32 6.29 -2.09
C ASP A 4 -6.19 7.30 -1.82
N ARG A 5 -6.54 8.50 -1.38
CA ARG A 5 -5.60 9.57 -1.11
C ARG A 5 -6.02 10.38 0.09
N ILE A 6 -5.12 10.54 1.06
CA ILE A 6 -5.44 11.25 2.30
C ILE A 6 -4.22 11.96 2.88
N LYS A 7 -4.46 13.16 3.40
CA LYS A 7 -3.50 13.92 4.19
C LYS A 7 -3.70 13.57 5.66
N VAL A 8 -2.61 13.20 6.34
CA VAL A 8 -2.60 12.89 7.76
C VAL A 8 -1.54 13.71 8.47
N THR A 9 -1.82 14.08 9.72
CA THR A 9 -0.82 14.67 10.62
C THR A 9 -0.44 13.60 11.63
N ALA A 10 0.86 13.30 11.74
CA ALA A 10 1.37 12.32 12.65
C ALA A 10 2.26 13.02 13.69
N LYS A 11 2.04 12.69 14.97
CA LYS A 11 2.87 13.16 16.09
C LYS A 11 3.25 11.97 16.95
N ALA A 12 4.53 11.62 16.95
CA ALA A 12 5.08 10.59 17.82
C ALA A 12 5.03 11.00 19.29
N GLY A 13 5.21 10.05 20.18
CA GLY A 13 5.19 10.32 21.60
C GLY A 13 6.44 11.05 22.07
N ASP A 14 6.30 12.04 22.96
CA ASP A 14 7.44 12.67 23.61
C ASP A 14 8.08 11.69 24.60
N GLY A 15 9.39 11.80 24.81
CA GLY A 15 10.10 11.09 25.87
C GLY A 15 9.65 11.55 27.27
N GLY A 16 9.66 10.61 28.21
CA GLY A 16 9.41 10.93 29.60
C GLY A 16 10.57 11.72 30.22
N ARG A 17 10.31 12.62 31.16
CA ARG A 17 11.37 13.34 31.89
C ARG A 17 12.12 12.41 32.83
N GLY A 18 13.41 12.68 33.07
CA GLY A 18 14.18 12.06 34.11
C GLY A 18 13.74 12.47 35.53
N CYS A 19 14.15 11.74 36.52
CA CYS A 19 13.78 11.97 37.91
C CYS A 19 14.93 12.57 38.69
N VAL A 20 14.61 13.48 39.62
CA VAL A 20 15.51 13.93 40.67
C VAL A 20 15.13 13.22 41.97
N SER A 21 15.91 12.28 42.40
CA SER A 21 15.72 11.55 43.65
C SER A 21 17.04 11.27 44.34
N PHE A 22 17.00 11.09 45.65
CA PHE A 22 18.14 10.78 46.50
C PHE A 22 17.80 9.59 47.38
N ARG A 23 18.71 8.64 47.45
CA ARG A 23 18.58 7.44 48.27
C ARG A 23 18.40 7.81 49.76
N ARG A 24 17.35 7.32 50.38
CA ARG A 24 17.06 7.46 51.81
C ARG A 24 16.67 6.10 52.37
N GLU A 25 17.53 5.60 53.27
CA GLU A 25 17.34 4.31 53.96
C GLU A 25 17.59 4.47 55.46
N LYS A 26 17.18 3.48 56.26
CA LYS A 26 17.21 3.51 57.74
C LYS A 26 18.56 3.94 58.32
N PHE A 27 19.66 3.59 57.69
CA PHE A 27 21.02 3.95 58.15
C PHE A 27 21.80 4.80 57.17
N VAL A 28 21.11 5.33 56.09
CA VAL A 28 21.74 6.17 55.07
C VAL A 28 20.88 7.44 54.88
N PRO A 29 20.94 8.39 55.85
CA PRO A 29 20.11 9.59 55.82
C PRO A 29 20.46 10.57 54.69
N ARG A 30 21.72 10.50 54.17
CA ARG A 30 22.24 11.35 53.08
C ARG A 30 22.84 10.47 51.99
N GLY A 31 21.99 9.70 51.31
CA GLY A 31 22.40 8.91 50.15
C GLY A 31 22.64 9.75 48.90
N GLY A 32 23.34 9.17 47.92
CA GLY A 32 23.62 9.81 46.64
C GLY A 32 22.37 9.93 45.75
N PRO A 33 22.51 10.54 44.58
CA PRO A 33 21.43 10.62 43.60
C PRO A 33 21.03 9.22 43.14
N ASP A 34 19.73 8.96 43.02
CA ASP A 34 19.13 7.70 42.63
C ASP A 34 17.91 7.86 41.71
N GLY A 35 17.79 9.01 41.04
CA GLY A 35 16.73 9.25 40.09
C GLY A 35 16.93 8.50 38.76
N GLY A 36 15.93 7.73 38.35
CA GLY A 36 15.95 6.99 37.09
C GLY A 36 15.62 7.87 35.87
N ASP A 37 15.92 7.34 34.71
CA ASP A 37 15.67 8.01 33.42
C ASP A 37 14.20 7.94 33.01
N GLY A 38 13.75 8.86 32.16
CA GLY A 38 12.45 8.78 31.48
C GLY A 38 12.45 7.67 30.43
N GLY A 39 11.27 7.16 30.10
CA GLY A 39 11.07 6.19 29.03
C GLY A 39 10.98 6.86 27.65
N LYS A 40 11.33 6.13 26.59
CA LYS A 40 11.15 6.56 25.20
C LYS A 40 9.66 6.76 24.89
N GLY A 41 9.30 7.78 24.10
CA GLY A 41 7.99 7.96 23.50
C GLY A 41 7.69 6.88 22.46
N GLY A 42 6.41 6.66 22.17
CA GLY A 42 5.99 5.68 21.17
C GLY A 42 6.23 6.17 19.75
N ASP A 43 6.76 5.31 18.91
CA ASP A 43 6.90 5.54 17.48
C ASP A 43 5.53 5.42 16.77
N ILE A 44 5.38 6.01 15.59
CA ILE A 44 4.25 5.76 14.69
C ILE A 44 4.77 4.93 13.52
N ILE A 45 4.18 3.74 13.34
CA ILE A 45 4.57 2.79 12.31
C ILE A 45 3.38 2.55 11.38
N LEU A 46 3.58 2.78 10.09
CA LEU A 46 2.66 2.30 9.06
C LEU A 46 2.97 0.84 8.76
N ARG A 47 1.94 0.00 8.72
CA ARG A 47 2.08 -1.41 8.36
C ARG A 47 1.08 -1.75 7.27
N ALA A 48 1.56 -2.30 6.17
CA ALA A 48 0.71 -2.85 5.13
C ALA A 48 -0.06 -4.07 5.65
N ASP A 49 -1.38 -4.07 5.50
CA ASP A 49 -2.26 -5.12 6.01
C ASP A 49 -3.11 -5.69 4.86
N GLU A 50 -3.17 -7.02 4.77
CA GLU A 50 -3.90 -7.73 3.70
C GLU A 50 -5.41 -7.54 3.77
N HIS A 51 -5.94 -7.23 4.96
CA HIS A 51 -7.37 -7.09 5.21
C HIS A 51 -7.85 -5.64 5.15
N THR A 52 -6.97 -4.72 4.80
CA THR A 52 -7.29 -3.30 4.66
C THR A 52 -7.32 -2.94 3.18
N ASP A 53 -8.51 -2.60 2.66
CA ASP A 53 -8.74 -2.37 1.23
C ASP A 53 -8.63 -0.89 0.82
N ASN A 54 -8.66 0.04 1.78
CA ASN A 54 -8.67 1.48 1.51
C ASN A 54 -8.19 2.29 2.73
N LEU A 55 -7.98 3.60 2.54
CA LEU A 55 -7.54 4.52 3.57
C LEU A 55 -8.68 5.18 4.36
N ALA A 56 -9.92 4.66 4.27
CA ALA A 56 -11.10 5.27 4.89
C ALA A 56 -11.00 5.38 6.42
N SER A 57 -10.30 4.47 7.10
CA SER A 57 -10.08 4.55 8.55
C SER A 57 -9.37 5.85 8.95
N LEU A 58 -8.40 6.28 8.14
CA LEU A 58 -7.63 7.51 8.37
C LEU A 58 -8.42 8.78 8.03
N PHE A 59 -9.46 8.66 7.18
CA PHE A 59 -10.36 9.78 6.91
C PHE A 59 -11.12 10.24 8.16
N TYR A 60 -11.47 9.31 9.02
CA TYR A 60 -12.16 9.63 10.29
C TYR A 60 -11.17 10.01 11.41
N GLU A 61 -9.92 9.58 11.34
CA GLU A 61 -8.85 9.90 12.30
C GLU A 61 -7.60 10.43 11.57
N PRO A 62 -7.64 11.63 10.98
CA PRO A 62 -6.50 12.17 10.23
C PRO A 62 -5.34 12.60 11.13
N LEU A 63 -5.58 12.71 12.45
CA LEU A 63 -4.58 13.04 13.46
C LEU A 63 -4.11 11.79 14.19
N ILE A 64 -2.92 11.33 13.85
CA ILE A 64 -2.31 10.14 14.41
C ILE A 64 -1.38 10.58 15.56
N LYS A 65 -1.70 10.18 16.81
CA LYS A 65 -0.86 10.47 17.98
C LYS A 65 -0.42 9.19 18.65
N ALA A 66 0.88 9.08 18.99
CA ALA A 66 1.41 8.03 19.83
C ALA A 66 1.49 8.47 21.30
N LYS A 67 1.68 7.51 22.20
CA LYS A 67 1.74 7.75 23.65
C LYS A 67 3.10 8.29 24.05
N LYS A 68 3.13 9.16 25.06
CA LYS A 68 4.35 9.66 25.70
C LYS A 68 5.02 8.56 26.54
N GLY A 69 6.35 8.64 26.67
CA GLY A 69 7.13 7.82 27.58
C GLY A 69 6.82 8.14 29.06
N GLY A 70 6.94 7.14 29.91
CA GLY A 70 6.77 7.30 31.36
C GLY A 70 7.88 8.15 31.97
N HIS A 71 7.57 8.90 33.03
CA HIS A 71 8.58 9.62 33.79
C HIS A 71 9.47 8.68 34.61
N GLY A 72 10.74 9.01 34.77
CA GLY A 72 11.64 8.34 35.68
C GLY A 72 11.17 8.47 37.13
N GLN A 73 11.55 7.52 37.96
CA GLN A 73 11.20 7.49 39.40
C GLN A 73 12.46 7.34 40.27
N GLY A 74 12.28 7.49 41.57
CA GLY A 74 13.36 7.22 42.54
C GLY A 74 13.81 5.76 42.54
N LYS A 75 14.88 5.44 43.26
CA LYS A 75 15.49 4.10 43.38
C LYS A 75 15.95 3.53 42.01
N GLN A 76 16.45 4.41 41.15
CA GLN A 76 16.91 4.10 39.79
C GLN A 76 15.86 3.42 38.91
N MET A 77 14.56 3.59 39.19
CA MET A 77 13.51 3.06 38.35
C MET A 77 13.31 3.94 37.14
N HIS A 78 13.59 3.36 35.98
CA HIS A 78 13.38 4.04 34.70
C HIS A 78 11.89 4.12 34.34
N GLY A 79 11.49 5.18 33.65
CA GLY A 79 10.17 5.32 33.08
C GLY A 79 9.91 4.25 32.03
N ARG A 80 8.70 3.74 31.98
CA ARG A 80 8.31 2.76 30.96
C ARG A 80 8.29 3.41 29.57
N GLY A 81 8.94 2.80 28.58
CA GLY A 81 8.80 3.18 27.18
C GLY A 81 7.35 2.98 26.69
N ALA A 82 6.88 3.89 25.88
CA ALA A 82 5.56 3.77 25.26
C ALA A 82 5.62 2.75 24.11
N PRO A 83 4.60 1.91 23.95
CA PRO A 83 4.52 1.02 22.79
C PRO A 83 4.32 1.83 21.50
N PRO A 84 4.82 1.36 20.34
CA PRO A 84 4.58 2.00 19.07
C PRO A 84 3.07 1.99 18.73
N LYS A 85 2.61 3.02 18.03
CA LYS A 85 1.29 3.06 17.43
C LYS A 85 1.36 2.53 16.00
N ILE A 86 0.86 1.32 15.80
CA ILE A 86 0.79 0.70 14.48
C ILE A 86 -0.49 1.20 13.79
N VAL A 87 -0.33 1.76 12.60
CA VAL A 87 -1.41 2.21 11.72
C VAL A 87 -1.44 1.29 10.51
N LYS A 88 -2.55 0.58 10.36
CA LYS A 88 -2.76 -0.34 9.23
C LYS A 88 -3.16 0.44 7.99
N VAL A 89 -2.48 0.16 6.88
CA VAL A 89 -2.74 0.73 5.57
C VAL A 89 -2.79 -0.38 4.52
N PRO A 90 -3.47 -0.20 3.39
CA PRO A 90 -3.46 -1.19 2.31
C PRO A 90 -2.07 -1.41 1.74
N ALA A 91 -1.78 -2.62 1.27
CA ALA A 91 -0.59 -2.87 0.46
C ALA A 91 -0.65 -2.03 -0.83
N GLY A 92 0.50 -1.45 -1.23
CA GLY A 92 0.60 -0.49 -2.33
C GLY A 92 0.37 0.97 -1.92
N THR A 93 0.37 1.26 -0.62
CA THR A 93 0.32 2.64 -0.11
C THR A 93 1.69 3.30 -0.24
N VAL A 94 1.73 4.45 -0.89
CA VAL A 94 2.91 5.32 -1.01
C VAL A 94 2.77 6.49 -0.06
N VAL A 95 3.87 6.89 0.54
CA VAL A 95 3.96 7.92 1.58
C VAL A 95 4.84 9.05 1.10
N TRP A 96 4.35 10.28 1.21
CA TRP A 96 5.14 11.50 0.99
C TRP A 96 5.07 12.40 2.23
N GLU A 97 6.12 13.15 2.46
CA GLU A 97 6.13 14.24 3.41
C GLU A 97 5.65 15.52 2.72
N LEU A 98 4.82 16.26 3.41
CA LEU A 98 4.34 17.58 2.97
C LEU A 98 5.01 18.68 3.80
N PRO A 99 5.32 19.82 3.18
CA PRO A 99 5.88 20.96 3.91
C PRO A 99 4.89 21.46 4.97
N PRO A 100 5.37 21.99 6.11
CA PRO A 100 4.52 22.42 7.22
C PRO A 100 3.56 23.55 6.89
N ASN A 101 3.80 24.33 5.83
CA ASN A 101 2.92 25.42 5.39
C ASN A 101 1.59 24.97 4.79
N ASP A 102 1.47 23.71 4.40
CA ASP A 102 0.20 23.15 3.91
C ASP A 102 -0.77 22.74 5.03
N ALA A 103 -0.46 23.09 6.29
CA ALA A 103 -1.33 22.83 7.44
C ALA A 103 -2.61 23.70 7.43
N ALA A 104 -2.60 24.87 6.78
CA ALA A 104 -3.77 25.73 6.68
C ALA A 104 -4.76 25.18 5.67
N GLY A 105 -5.84 24.58 6.21
CA GLY A 105 -6.92 24.01 5.42
C GLY A 105 -7.68 25.07 4.63
N ASP A 106 -7.38 25.19 3.39
CA ASP A 106 -8.34 25.58 2.38
C ASP A 106 -8.61 24.34 1.52
N GLY A 107 -9.86 24.05 1.21
CA GLY A 107 -10.32 22.88 0.46
C GLY A 107 -9.74 22.73 -0.95
N SER A 108 -8.49 23.15 -1.15
CA SER A 108 -7.73 22.96 -2.36
C SER A 108 -7.49 21.45 -2.55
N THR A 109 -7.94 20.97 -3.66
CA THR A 109 -7.90 19.57 -4.10
C THR A 109 -6.53 18.97 -3.79
N VAL A 110 -6.49 17.91 -3.00
CA VAL A 110 -5.30 17.12 -2.61
C VAL A 110 -4.40 16.74 -3.82
N ALA A 111 -4.92 16.96 -5.04
CA ALA A 111 -4.23 16.68 -6.30
C ALA A 111 -2.94 17.48 -6.54
N ASN A 112 -2.83 18.70 -5.99
CA ASN A 112 -1.72 19.63 -6.31
C ASN A 112 -0.71 19.81 -5.17
N LEU A 113 -0.74 18.95 -4.14
CA LEU A 113 0.10 19.08 -2.95
C LEU A 113 1.54 18.57 -3.12
N LEU A 114 1.84 17.85 -4.20
CA LEU A 114 3.19 17.32 -4.43
C LEU A 114 3.86 18.07 -5.59
N PRO A 115 5.11 18.51 -5.42
CA PRO A 115 5.96 18.92 -6.54
C PRO A 115 6.12 17.77 -7.54
N ASP A 116 6.25 18.07 -8.82
CA ASP A 116 6.40 17.06 -9.89
C ASP A 116 7.61 16.13 -9.67
N ASP A 117 8.64 16.61 -8.97
CA ASP A 117 9.89 15.88 -8.66
C ASP A 117 9.92 15.30 -7.22
N ALA A 118 8.82 15.31 -6.47
CA ALA A 118 8.82 14.80 -5.10
C ALA A 118 9.14 13.30 -5.06
N ALA A 119 10.18 12.92 -4.34
CA ALA A 119 10.49 11.53 -4.07
C ALA A 119 9.64 11.02 -2.91
N PRO A 120 9.04 9.82 -3.01
CA PRO A 120 8.29 9.23 -1.91
C PRO A 120 9.22 8.84 -0.76
N LEU A 121 8.78 9.01 0.49
CA LEU A 121 9.48 8.53 1.68
C LEU A 121 9.48 7.00 1.76
N ALA A 122 8.35 6.39 1.42
CA ALA A 122 8.18 4.95 1.45
C ALA A 122 7.14 4.47 0.43
N ASP A 123 7.26 3.21 0.06
CA ASP A 123 6.34 2.47 -0.79
C ASP A 123 6.09 1.09 -0.16
N LEU A 124 4.94 0.91 0.46
CA LEU A 124 4.54 -0.30 1.17
C LEU A 124 3.87 -1.27 0.20
N ILE A 125 4.67 -2.03 -0.56
CA ILE A 125 4.19 -2.85 -1.67
C ILE A 125 3.63 -4.19 -1.19
N GLN A 126 4.29 -4.83 -0.21
CA GLN A 126 3.95 -6.17 0.24
C GLN A 126 3.19 -6.13 1.58
N PRO A 127 2.33 -7.12 1.83
CA PRO A 127 1.75 -7.32 3.15
C PRO A 127 2.85 -7.44 4.23
N ASN A 128 2.61 -6.82 5.36
CA ASN A 128 3.54 -6.69 6.48
C ASN A 128 4.77 -5.80 6.24
N ASP A 129 4.87 -5.09 5.11
CA ASP A 129 5.84 -4.01 4.98
C ASP A 129 5.60 -2.97 6.07
N GLU A 130 6.66 -2.53 6.73
CA GLU A 130 6.60 -1.53 7.79
C GLU A 130 7.47 -0.32 7.47
N TYR A 131 6.97 0.85 7.83
CA TYR A 131 7.70 2.10 7.74
C TYR A 131 7.48 2.94 9.01
N ILE A 132 8.57 3.40 9.62
CA ILE A 132 8.50 4.32 10.76
C ILE A 132 8.21 5.72 10.21
N LEU A 133 6.97 6.17 10.43
CA LEU A 133 6.51 7.47 9.96
C LEU A 133 7.06 8.62 10.81
N CYS A 134 7.06 8.44 12.14
CA CYS A 134 7.62 9.39 13.10
C CYS A 134 8.26 8.62 14.27
N GLU A 135 9.45 9.03 14.67
CA GLU A 135 10.17 8.44 15.81
C GLU A 135 9.78 9.11 17.12
N GLY A 136 9.58 8.30 18.17
CA GLY A 136 9.32 8.80 19.52
C GLY A 136 10.55 9.42 20.16
N GLY A 137 10.36 10.50 20.91
CA GLY A 137 11.42 11.20 21.60
C GLY A 137 12.13 10.32 22.66
N LYS A 138 13.41 10.51 22.85
CA LYS A 138 14.19 9.80 23.86
C LYS A 138 13.82 10.30 25.26
N GLY A 139 13.86 9.39 26.23
CA GLY A 139 13.66 9.73 27.63
C GLY A 139 14.78 10.59 28.19
N GLY A 140 14.43 11.55 29.03
CA GLY A 140 15.39 12.43 29.71
C GLY A 140 16.19 11.69 30.77
N LYS A 141 17.45 12.07 30.95
CA LYS A 141 18.35 11.44 31.93
C LYS A 141 18.00 11.81 33.37
N GLY A 142 17.99 10.86 34.28
CA GLY A 142 17.84 11.07 35.71
C GLY A 142 19.08 11.74 36.36
N ASN A 143 18.93 12.24 37.59
CA ASN A 143 20.00 12.97 38.25
C ASN A 143 21.24 12.14 38.54
N VAL A 144 21.19 10.80 38.48
CA VAL A 144 22.35 9.91 38.61
C VAL A 144 23.40 10.23 37.57
N HIS A 145 23.02 10.54 36.34
CA HIS A 145 23.92 10.83 35.21
C HIS A 145 24.70 12.16 35.37
N PHE A 146 24.23 13.07 36.22
CA PHE A 146 24.84 14.38 36.46
C PHE A 146 25.75 14.40 37.66
N LYS A 147 25.97 13.22 38.31
CA LYS A 147 26.89 13.08 39.44
C LYS A 147 28.34 13.23 38.98
N SER A 148 29.08 14.07 39.65
CA SER A 148 30.53 14.23 39.44
C SER A 148 31.26 14.44 40.75
N SER A 149 32.61 14.44 40.72
CA SER A 149 33.46 14.74 41.91
C SER A 149 33.17 16.13 42.49
N ARG A 150 32.79 17.09 41.64
CA ARG A 150 32.44 18.48 42.04
C ARG A 150 30.98 18.64 42.43
N ASN A 151 30.09 17.83 41.83
CA ASN A 151 28.62 17.87 42.10
C ASN A 151 28.15 16.47 42.57
N ARG A 152 28.23 16.22 43.87
CA ARG A 152 27.87 14.93 44.46
C ARG A 152 26.36 14.73 44.66
N ALA A 153 25.56 15.81 44.61
CA ALA A 153 24.12 15.82 44.85
C ALA A 153 23.40 16.65 43.79
N PRO A 154 23.48 16.26 42.48
CA PRO A 154 22.87 17.02 41.39
C PRO A 154 21.35 17.03 41.52
N ARG A 155 20.76 18.21 41.30
CA ARG A 155 19.33 18.40 41.18
C ARG A 155 18.90 18.62 39.72
N GLN A 156 19.82 18.34 38.79
CA GLN A 156 19.56 18.44 37.36
C GLN A 156 18.97 17.12 36.87
N TYR A 157 18.08 17.22 35.89
CA TYR A 157 17.55 16.09 35.17
C TYR A 157 17.35 16.51 33.72
N GLY A 158 17.26 15.56 32.80
CA GLY A 158 16.91 15.80 31.40
C GLY A 158 15.39 15.85 31.24
N GLU A 159 14.91 16.86 30.53
CA GLU A 159 13.58 16.78 29.96
C GLU A 159 13.60 15.70 28.88
N GLY A 160 12.49 15.01 28.65
CA GLY A 160 12.40 14.11 27.49
C GLY A 160 12.46 14.88 26.17
N GLU A 161 13.00 14.28 25.14
CA GLU A 161 12.97 14.87 23.80
C GLU A 161 11.54 14.87 23.28
N GLU A 162 11.20 15.86 22.48
CA GLU A 162 9.92 15.88 21.76
C GLU A 162 9.92 14.79 20.70
N GLY A 163 8.78 14.12 20.52
CA GLY A 163 8.58 13.18 19.43
C GLY A 163 8.49 13.88 18.08
N GLU A 164 8.90 13.22 17.02
CA GLU A 164 8.78 13.76 15.67
C GLU A 164 7.33 14.06 15.31
N GLU A 165 7.11 15.16 14.59
CA GLU A 165 5.80 15.57 14.09
C GLU A 165 5.93 15.95 12.61
N GLY A 166 4.98 15.48 11.80
CA GLY A 166 4.98 15.78 10.37
C GLY A 166 3.60 15.69 9.75
N ILE A 167 3.50 16.22 8.53
CA ILE A 167 2.30 16.15 7.70
C ILE A 167 2.64 15.25 6.51
N PHE A 168 1.83 14.25 6.29
CA PHE A 168 2.08 13.23 5.27
C PHE A 168 0.89 13.09 4.35
N LEU A 169 1.19 12.82 3.10
CA LEU A 169 0.21 12.38 2.12
C LEU A 169 0.37 10.87 1.92
N LEU A 170 -0.69 10.16 2.18
CA LEU A 170 -0.79 8.72 1.88
C LEU A 170 -1.62 8.54 0.62
N GLU A 171 -1.11 7.80 -0.34
CA GLU A 171 -1.79 7.50 -1.61
C GLU A 171 -1.75 6.00 -1.87
N LEU A 172 -2.92 5.42 -2.02
CA LEU A 172 -3.05 4.04 -2.45
C LEU A 172 -2.89 3.98 -3.97
N ARG A 173 -1.80 3.40 -4.44
CA ARG A 173 -1.53 3.27 -5.89
C ARG A 173 -1.91 1.93 -6.48
N THR A 174 -2.27 0.95 -5.66
CA THR A 174 -2.78 -0.33 -6.14
C THR A 174 -4.29 -0.24 -6.30
N ILE A 175 -4.78 -0.34 -7.52
CA ILE A 175 -6.21 -0.34 -7.79
C ILE A 175 -6.76 -1.76 -7.77
N ALA A 176 -5.99 -2.73 -8.28
CA ALA A 176 -6.39 -4.13 -8.36
C ALA A 176 -5.18 -5.05 -8.47
N ASP A 177 -5.35 -6.31 -8.02
CA ASP A 177 -4.40 -7.38 -8.22
C ASP A 177 -4.34 -7.81 -9.69
N VAL A 178 -5.52 -7.81 -10.36
CA VAL A 178 -5.68 -8.21 -11.74
C VAL A 178 -6.32 -7.09 -12.56
N GLY A 179 -5.67 -6.70 -13.65
CA GLY A 179 -6.23 -5.77 -14.62
C GLY A 179 -6.79 -6.51 -15.84
N LEU A 180 -8.08 -6.33 -16.15
CA LEU A 180 -8.68 -6.86 -17.36
C LEU A 180 -8.34 -5.93 -18.54
N VAL A 181 -7.75 -6.49 -19.58
CA VAL A 181 -7.36 -5.80 -20.81
C VAL A 181 -8.09 -6.42 -21.98
N GLY A 182 -8.61 -5.64 -22.87
CA GLY A 182 -9.31 -6.15 -24.06
C GLY A 182 -10.10 -5.06 -24.77
N TYR A 183 -10.42 -5.30 -26.00
CA TYR A 183 -11.23 -4.38 -26.81
C TYR A 183 -12.63 -4.14 -26.22
N PRO A 184 -13.33 -3.07 -26.60
CA PRO A 184 -14.74 -2.90 -26.28
C PRO A 184 -15.52 -4.14 -26.70
N ASN A 185 -16.57 -4.43 -25.99
CA ASN A 185 -17.45 -5.59 -26.28
C ASN A 185 -16.78 -6.97 -26.24
N ALA A 186 -15.50 -7.09 -25.86
CA ALA A 186 -14.86 -8.40 -25.59
C ALA A 186 -15.46 -9.13 -24.39
N GLY A 187 -16.31 -8.45 -23.61
CA GLY A 187 -17.06 -9.02 -22.49
C GLY A 187 -16.36 -8.88 -21.13
N LYS A 188 -15.38 -7.96 -20.97
CA LYS A 188 -14.65 -7.73 -19.72
C LYS A 188 -15.56 -7.46 -18.52
N SER A 189 -16.46 -6.50 -18.65
CA SER A 189 -17.37 -6.12 -17.55
C SER A 189 -18.40 -7.21 -17.24
N THR A 190 -18.80 -8.01 -18.24
CA THR A 190 -19.66 -9.18 -18.05
C THR A 190 -18.90 -10.26 -17.29
N LEU A 191 -17.66 -10.54 -17.70
CA LEU A 191 -16.78 -11.50 -17.04
C LEU A 191 -16.55 -11.09 -15.57
N LEU A 192 -16.25 -9.81 -15.34
CA LEU A 192 -16.04 -9.28 -14.00
C LEU A 192 -17.26 -9.49 -13.09
N ARG A 193 -18.47 -9.29 -13.61
CA ARG A 193 -19.72 -9.54 -12.87
C ARG A 193 -19.91 -11.01 -12.52
N GLN A 194 -19.50 -11.93 -13.38
CA GLN A 194 -19.65 -13.37 -13.18
C GLN A 194 -18.66 -13.92 -12.15
N ILE A 195 -17.42 -13.43 -12.14
CA ILE A 195 -16.39 -13.93 -11.23
C ILE A 195 -16.39 -13.24 -9.87
N SER A 196 -17.02 -12.07 -9.75
CA SER A 196 -17.03 -11.28 -8.52
C SER A 196 -17.99 -11.83 -7.49
N ALA A 197 -17.55 -11.91 -6.23
CA ALA A 197 -18.34 -12.36 -5.07
C ALA A 197 -19.50 -11.41 -4.73
N ALA A 198 -19.36 -10.14 -5.09
CA ALA A 198 -20.40 -9.11 -4.95
C ALA A 198 -20.52 -8.31 -6.25
N HIS A 199 -21.61 -7.56 -6.39
CA HIS A 199 -21.75 -6.69 -7.55
C HIS A 199 -20.56 -5.74 -7.67
N PRO A 200 -19.84 -5.75 -8.81
CA PRO A 200 -18.73 -4.84 -9.03
C PRO A 200 -19.17 -3.39 -8.87
N LYS A 201 -18.35 -2.61 -8.18
CA LYS A 201 -18.63 -1.19 -7.95
C LYS A 201 -17.88 -0.35 -8.95
N VAL A 202 -18.56 0.67 -9.45
CA VAL A 202 -17.90 1.73 -10.21
C VAL A 202 -17.15 2.60 -9.23
N ALA A 203 -15.83 2.63 -9.34
CA ALA A 203 -14.99 3.46 -8.50
C ALA A 203 -14.81 4.84 -9.15
N ALA A 204 -15.32 5.87 -8.49
CA ALA A 204 -15.14 7.25 -8.93
C ALA A 204 -13.80 7.77 -8.46
N TYR A 205 -12.76 7.63 -9.28
CA TYR A 205 -11.47 8.24 -9.01
C TYR A 205 -11.45 9.69 -9.50
N PRO A 206 -11.07 10.68 -8.66
CA PRO A 206 -11.16 12.10 -9.01
C PRO A 206 -10.32 12.52 -10.22
N PHE A 207 -9.36 11.67 -10.61
CA PHE A 207 -8.43 11.91 -11.72
C PHE A 207 -8.76 11.11 -12.98
N THR A 208 -9.92 10.43 -13.04
CA THR A 208 -10.33 9.63 -14.20
C THR A 208 -11.54 10.21 -14.88
N THR A 209 -11.46 10.39 -16.20
CA THR A 209 -12.62 10.69 -17.04
C THR A 209 -13.50 9.47 -17.26
N LEU A 210 -12.92 8.26 -17.10
CA LEU A 210 -13.60 6.97 -17.19
C LEU A 210 -13.47 6.26 -15.83
N HIS A 211 -14.58 5.83 -15.28
CA HIS A 211 -14.62 5.17 -13.99
C HIS A 211 -14.40 3.66 -14.15
N PRO A 212 -13.31 3.09 -13.59
CA PRO A 212 -13.09 1.65 -13.63
C PRO A 212 -14.15 0.92 -12.80
N MET A 213 -14.51 -0.26 -13.26
CA MET A 213 -15.34 -1.17 -12.50
C MET A 213 -14.44 -2.14 -11.74
N ILE A 214 -14.58 -2.19 -10.41
CA ILE A 214 -13.79 -3.06 -9.54
C ILE A 214 -14.69 -4.13 -8.95
N GLY A 215 -14.25 -5.39 -9.07
CA GLY A 215 -14.86 -6.55 -8.43
C GLY A 215 -13.88 -7.23 -7.48
N VAL A 216 -14.42 -7.97 -6.53
CA VAL A 216 -13.64 -8.78 -5.59
C VAL A 216 -13.93 -10.23 -5.89
N VAL A 217 -12.89 -11.02 -6.10
CA VAL A 217 -12.98 -12.48 -6.30
C VAL A 217 -12.55 -13.15 -5.01
N ASP A 218 -13.44 -13.99 -4.45
CA ASP A 218 -13.12 -14.80 -3.27
C ASP A 218 -12.56 -16.15 -3.72
N PHE A 219 -11.48 -16.59 -3.08
CA PHE A 219 -10.86 -17.90 -3.27
C PHE A 219 -11.19 -18.86 -2.13
N SER A 220 -10.90 -20.15 -2.31
CA SER A 220 -11.27 -21.20 -1.37
C SER A 220 -10.67 -21.06 0.03
N ASP A 221 -9.54 -20.36 0.19
CA ASP A 221 -8.79 -20.23 1.45
C ASP A 221 -9.06 -18.90 2.15
N TYR A 222 -10.22 -18.30 1.98
CA TYR A 222 -10.55 -16.96 2.48
C TYR A 222 -9.67 -15.84 1.91
N ARG A 223 -8.83 -16.14 0.94
CA ARG A 223 -8.07 -15.13 0.19
C ARG A 223 -8.97 -14.42 -0.78
N ARG A 224 -8.62 -13.18 -1.08
CA ARG A 224 -9.34 -12.32 -2.01
C ARG A 224 -8.38 -11.70 -3.01
N ALA A 225 -8.88 -11.46 -4.19
CA ALA A 225 -8.18 -10.63 -5.17
C ALA A 225 -9.14 -9.57 -5.72
N THR A 226 -8.60 -8.39 -5.89
CA THR A 226 -9.30 -7.30 -6.56
C THR A 226 -9.04 -7.37 -8.06
N VAL A 227 -10.09 -7.28 -8.85
CA VAL A 227 -10.04 -7.32 -10.32
C VAL A 227 -10.64 -6.04 -10.85
N ALA A 228 -9.91 -5.31 -11.69
CA ALA A 228 -10.39 -4.07 -12.31
C ALA A 228 -10.60 -4.26 -13.81
N ASP A 229 -11.76 -3.83 -14.30
CA ASP A 229 -11.96 -3.61 -15.72
C ASP A 229 -11.30 -2.28 -16.10
N ILE A 230 -10.34 -2.35 -17.02
CA ILE A 230 -9.57 -1.22 -17.50
C ILE A 230 -10.24 -0.68 -18.77
N PRO A 231 -11.14 0.33 -18.67
CA PRO A 231 -11.73 0.92 -19.85
C PRO A 231 -10.70 1.76 -20.58
N GLY A 232 -10.70 1.71 -21.91
CA GLY A 232 -9.95 2.68 -22.72
C GLY A 232 -8.47 2.41 -22.99
N LEU A 233 -7.96 1.19 -22.74
CA LEU A 233 -6.76 0.70 -23.40
C LEU A 233 -7.15 0.33 -24.86
N ILE A 234 -7.38 1.33 -25.70
CA ILE A 234 -7.82 1.17 -27.11
C ILE A 234 -7.16 2.26 -27.93
N GLU A 235 -6.99 1.97 -29.22
CA GLU A 235 -6.43 2.81 -30.28
C GLU A 235 -6.27 4.28 -29.91
N GLY A 236 -5.02 4.72 -29.68
CA GLY A 236 -4.69 6.10 -29.35
C GLY A 236 -4.51 6.44 -27.86
N ALA A 237 -4.50 5.47 -26.95
CA ALA A 237 -4.21 5.72 -25.53
C ALA A 237 -2.83 6.43 -25.35
N HIS A 238 -1.87 6.12 -26.19
CA HIS A 238 -0.57 6.78 -26.26
C HIS A 238 -0.65 8.25 -26.74
N ARG A 239 -1.76 8.68 -27.38
CA ARG A 239 -1.97 10.04 -27.90
C ARG A 239 -2.75 10.95 -26.95
N ASN A 240 -2.94 10.58 -25.68
CA ASN A 240 -3.69 11.36 -24.68
C ASN A 240 -5.18 11.58 -25.00
N LEU A 241 -5.77 10.80 -25.89
CA LEU A 241 -7.18 10.89 -26.25
C LEU A 241 -8.01 9.91 -25.41
N GLY A 242 -8.20 10.19 -24.11
CA GLY A 242 -9.21 9.46 -23.33
C GLY A 242 -8.91 9.13 -21.87
N LEU A 243 -7.76 8.59 -21.53
CA LEU A 243 -7.40 8.28 -20.14
C LEU A 243 -6.26 9.20 -19.66
N GLY A 244 -6.50 9.94 -18.59
CA GLY A 244 -5.46 10.77 -18.00
C GLY A 244 -4.26 9.94 -17.53
N HIS A 245 -3.03 10.48 -17.68
CA HIS A 245 -1.78 9.86 -17.21
C HIS A 245 -1.84 9.39 -15.74
N ALA A 246 -2.70 10.01 -14.94
CA ALA A 246 -2.90 9.65 -13.54
C ALA A 246 -3.53 8.26 -13.36
N PHE A 247 -4.54 7.91 -14.16
CA PHE A 247 -5.21 6.59 -14.09
C PHE A 247 -4.27 5.45 -14.52
N LEU A 248 -3.50 5.68 -15.56
CA LEU A 248 -2.59 4.67 -16.08
C LEU A 248 -1.42 4.40 -15.13
N ARG A 249 -1.02 5.38 -14.31
CA ARG A 249 -0.07 5.15 -13.20
C ARG A 249 -0.55 4.12 -12.18
N HIS A 250 -1.85 4.03 -11.95
CA HIS A 250 -2.42 3.06 -11.00
C HIS A 250 -2.49 1.65 -11.58
N ILE A 251 -2.70 1.53 -12.89
CA ILE A 251 -2.70 0.24 -13.59
C ILE A 251 -1.30 -0.37 -13.65
N THR A 252 -0.25 0.46 -13.68
CA THR A 252 1.14 -0.03 -13.68
C THR A 252 1.47 -0.91 -12.48
N ARG A 253 0.60 -0.97 -11.47
CA ARG A 253 0.79 -1.77 -10.26
C ARG A 253 -0.09 -3.01 -10.16
N CYS A 254 -0.93 -3.31 -11.16
CA CYS A 254 -1.58 -4.62 -11.22
C CYS A 254 -0.52 -5.73 -11.20
N ARG A 255 -0.75 -6.76 -10.39
CA ARG A 255 0.15 -7.92 -10.27
C ARG A 255 0.09 -8.81 -11.50
N LEU A 256 -1.08 -8.86 -12.15
CA LEU A 256 -1.36 -9.67 -13.32
C LEU A 256 -2.21 -8.88 -14.32
N LEU A 257 -1.89 -8.99 -15.61
CA LEU A 257 -2.75 -8.52 -16.70
C LEU A 257 -3.50 -9.71 -17.30
N LEU A 258 -4.81 -9.60 -17.42
CA LEU A 258 -5.66 -10.63 -18.00
C LEU A 258 -6.27 -10.12 -19.31
N PHE A 259 -5.76 -10.62 -20.42
CA PHE A 259 -6.27 -10.29 -21.75
C PHE A 259 -7.55 -11.07 -22.02
N VAL A 260 -8.66 -10.38 -22.20
CA VAL A 260 -9.95 -10.95 -22.52
C VAL A 260 -10.21 -10.77 -24.02
N LEU A 261 -10.20 -11.88 -24.75
CA LEU A 261 -10.35 -11.91 -26.20
C LEU A 261 -11.74 -12.41 -26.60
N ASP A 262 -12.36 -11.75 -27.57
CA ASP A 262 -13.57 -12.21 -28.24
C ASP A 262 -13.19 -13.29 -29.27
N MET A 263 -13.31 -14.56 -28.88
CA MET A 263 -12.94 -15.67 -29.76
C MET A 263 -13.91 -15.88 -30.91
N ALA A 264 -15.12 -15.36 -30.84
CA ALA A 264 -16.06 -15.45 -31.96
C ALA A 264 -15.77 -14.42 -33.06
N GLY A 265 -14.93 -13.41 -32.76
CA GLY A 265 -14.69 -12.33 -33.72
C GLY A 265 -15.94 -11.54 -34.07
N SER A 266 -16.86 -11.35 -33.10
CA SER A 266 -18.23 -10.85 -33.35
C SER A 266 -18.27 -9.47 -34.04
N GLU A 267 -17.17 -8.71 -33.98
CA GLU A 267 -17.04 -7.40 -34.65
C GLU A 267 -16.16 -7.46 -35.92
N GLY A 268 -16.00 -8.65 -36.51
CA GLY A 268 -15.15 -8.85 -37.68
C GLY A 268 -13.65 -8.73 -37.38
N ARG A 269 -13.23 -8.90 -36.11
CA ARG A 269 -11.85 -8.81 -35.64
C ARG A 269 -11.21 -10.20 -35.51
N ASN A 270 -9.89 -10.23 -35.64
CA ASN A 270 -9.11 -11.45 -35.39
C ASN A 270 -8.55 -11.42 -33.97
N PRO A 271 -8.91 -12.37 -33.08
CA PRO A 271 -8.46 -12.37 -31.68
C PRO A 271 -6.93 -12.47 -31.53
N ILE A 272 -6.23 -13.06 -32.48
CA ILE A 272 -4.76 -13.13 -32.46
C ILE A 272 -4.14 -11.76 -32.73
N GLU A 273 -4.65 -11.04 -33.70
CA GLU A 273 -4.21 -9.69 -34.03
C GLU A 273 -4.57 -8.72 -32.89
N ASP A 274 -5.76 -8.87 -32.32
CA ASP A 274 -6.19 -8.08 -31.17
C ASP A 274 -5.24 -8.22 -29.99
N LEU A 275 -4.79 -9.44 -29.65
CA LEU A 275 -3.80 -9.65 -28.60
C LEU A 275 -2.46 -8.96 -28.92
N GLN A 276 -1.99 -9.07 -30.16
CA GLN A 276 -0.72 -8.46 -30.58
C GLN A 276 -0.80 -6.92 -30.52
N HIS A 277 -1.90 -6.34 -30.96
CA HIS A 277 -2.13 -4.89 -30.91
C HIS A 277 -2.19 -4.38 -29.47
N LEU A 278 -2.99 -5.03 -28.62
CA LEU A 278 -3.11 -4.65 -27.21
C LEU A 278 -1.77 -4.73 -26.48
N ARG A 279 -0.96 -5.76 -26.73
CA ARG A 279 0.36 -5.86 -26.16
C ARG A 279 1.29 -4.76 -26.63
N ARG A 280 1.26 -4.45 -27.93
CA ARG A 280 2.06 -3.37 -28.49
C ARG A 280 1.66 -2.01 -27.92
N GLU A 281 0.38 -1.76 -27.71
CA GLU A 281 -0.08 -0.53 -27.07
C GLU A 281 0.40 -0.39 -25.62
N ILE A 282 0.37 -1.49 -24.87
CA ILE A 282 0.93 -1.52 -23.50
C ILE A 282 2.43 -1.22 -23.52
N ASP A 283 3.19 -1.81 -24.45
CA ASP A 283 4.62 -1.59 -24.60
C ASP A 283 4.94 -0.11 -24.91
N LEU A 284 4.18 0.51 -25.81
CA LEU A 284 4.31 1.91 -26.16
C LEU A 284 3.92 2.86 -25.02
N TYR A 285 3.05 2.41 -24.15
CA TYR A 285 2.54 3.22 -23.06
C TYR A 285 3.49 3.24 -21.85
N ASP A 286 3.87 2.08 -21.31
CA ASP A 286 4.82 1.94 -20.21
C ASP A 286 5.54 0.59 -20.28
N ALA A 287 6.84 0.63 -20.51
CA ALA A 287 7.69 -0.55 -20.58
C ALA A 287 7.65 -1.40 -19.29
N ARG A 288 7.35 -0.79 -18.13
CA ARG A 288 7.18 -1.53 -16.86
C ARG A 288 5.89 -2.31 -16.82
N LEU A 289 4.83 -1.82 -17.48
CA LEU A 289 3.56 -2.51 -17.57
C LEU A 289 3.65 -3.71 -18.52
N SER A 290 4.41 -3.60 -19.59
CA SER A 290 4.63 -4.68 -20.55
C SER A 290 5.40 -5.87 -19.95
N GLN A 291 6.27 -5.60 -18.97
CA GLN A 291 7.02 -6.63 -18.22
C GLN A 291 6.17 -7.36 -17.19
N ARG A 292 4.94 -6.87 -16.92
CA ARG A 292 4.04 -7.54 -15.99
C ARG A 292 3.63 -8.89 -16.54
N PRO A 293 3.41 -9.83 -15.64
CA PRO A 293 2.87 -11.10 -16.01
C PRO A 293 1.49 -10.94 -16.64
N TRP A 294 1.25 -11.72 -17.64
CA TRP A 294 -0.02 -11.70 -18.35
C TRP A 294 -0.52 -13.09 -18.72
N GLN A 295 -1.83 -13.22 -18.77
CA GLN A 295 -2.54 -14.42 -19.19
C GLN A 295 -3.67 -14.07 -20.15
N VAL A 296 -4.24 -15.08 -20.79
CA VAL A 296 -5.28 -14.89 -21.82
C VAL A 296 -6.53 -15.69 -21.46
N VAL A 297 -7.67 -15.05 -21.62
CA VAL A 297 -8.99 -15.66 -21.50
C VAL A 297 -9.70 -15.57 -22.86
N ALA A 298 -10.06 -16.73 -23.38
CA ALA A 298 -10.89 -16.90 -24.55
C ALA A 298 -12.36 -16.74 -24.15
N ASN A 299 -12.94 -15.58 -24.39
CA ASN A 299 -14.35 -15.33 -24.07
C ASN A 299 -15.27 -15.51 -25.28
N LYS A 300 -16.58 -15.56 -25.04
CA LYS A 300 -17.65 -15.78 -26.01
C LYS A 300 -17.59 -17.17 -26.67
N MET A 301 -17.19 -18.18 -25.90
CA MET A 301 -17.17 -19.55 -26.36
C MET A 301 -18.55 -20.14 -26.68
N ASP A 302 -19.61 -19.41 -26.35
CA ASP A 302 -21.01 -19.74 -26.72
C ASP A 302 -21.38 -19.37 -28.16
N LEU A 303 -20.53 -18.63 -28.86
CA LEU A 303 -20.81 -18.15 -30.21
C LEU A 303 -20.08 -19.03 -31.27
N PRO A 304 -20.67 -19.15 -32.48
CA PRO A 304 -20.05 -19.88 -33.58
C PRO A 304 -18.72 -19.25 -34.02
N GLY A 305 -17.80 -20.06 -34.50
CA GLY A 305 -16.43 -19.65 -34.92
C GLY A 305 -15.42 -19.52 -33.80
N ALA A 306 -15.83 -19.55 -32.53
CA ALA A 306 -14.93 -19.42 -31.42
C ALA A 306 -13.92 -20.57 -31.31
N GLU A 307 -14.34 -21.82 -31.58
CA GLU A 307 -13.49 -22.99 -31.51
C GLU A 307 -12.38 -22.97 -32.56
N GLU A 308 -12.68 -22.52 -33.78
CA GLU A 308 -11.70 -22.39 -34.86
C GLU A 308 -10.59 -21.40 -34.49
N ASN A 309 -10.97 -20.26 -33.89
CA ASN A 309 -10.03 -19.27 -33.43
C ASN A 309 -9.21 -19.75 -32.21
N VAL A 310 -9.77 -20.59 -31.34
CA VAL A 310 -9.02 -21.25 -30.25
C VAL A 310 -7.95 -22.18 -30.81
N ILE A 311 -8.26 -22.97 -31.83
CA ILE A 311 -7.29 -23.85 -32.49
C ILE A 311 -6.17 -23.01 -33.12
N ALA A 312 -6.52 -21.96 -33.85
CA ALA A 312 -5.55 -21.05 -34.46
C ALA A 312 -4.67 -20.35 -33.40
N PHE A 313 -5.26 -19.94 -32.28
CA PHE A 313 -4.53 -19.35 -31.16
C PHE A 313 -3.53 -20.33 -30.55
N ARG A 314 -3.93 -21.54 -30.24
CA ARG A 314 -3.04 -22.60 -29.68
C ARG A 314 -1.90 -22.94 -30.63
N HIS A 315 -2.16 -22.95 -31.92
CA HIS A 315 -1.11 -23.15 -32.92
C HIS A 315 -0.08 -22.00 -32.91
N ARG A 316 -0.55 -20.79 -32.74
CA ARG A 316 0.31 -19.58 -32.74
C ARG A 316 1.06 -19.38 -31.43
N PHE A 317 0.47 -19.80 -30.29
CA PHE A 317 1.00 -19.60 -28.94
C PHE A 317 0.93 -20.92 -28.14
N PRO A 318 1.73 -21.97 -28.53
CA PRO A 318 1.63 -23.31 -27.94
C PRO A 318 1.96 -23.34 -26.44
N ASP A 319 2.85 -22.46 -25.97
CA ASP A 319 3.31 -22.42 -24.58
C ASP A 319 2.40 -21.59 -23.66
N ARG A 320 1.28 -21.06 -24.19
CA ARG A 320 0.39 -20.22 -23.40
C ARG A 320 -0.85 -20.97 -22.95
N GLU A 321 -1.11 -20.90 -21.64
CA GLU A 321 -2.37 -21.37 -21.08
C GLU A 321 -3.49 -20.48 -21.61
N LEU A 322 -4.52 -21.08 -22.20
CA LEU A 322 -5.71 -20.40 -22.71
C LEU A 322 -6.93 -20.96 -22.01
N LEU A 323 -7.55 -20.13 -21.17
CA LEU A 323 -8.79 -20.47 -20.49
C LEU A 323 -9.98 -20.08 -21.36
N GLN A 324 -10.88 -21.02 -21.55
CA GLN A 324 -12.07 -20.85 -22.35
C GLN A 324 -13.28 -20.55 -21.45
N VAL A 325 -13.96 -19.42 -21.69
CA VAL A 325 -15.11 -19.00 -20.90
C VAL A 325 -16.25 -18.49 -21.79
N SER A 326 -17.46 -18.65 -21.33
CA SER A 326 -18.59 -17.85 -21.77
C SER A 326 -19.05 -16.99 -20.58
N ALA A 327 -18.65 -15.73 -20.58
CA ALA A 327 -19.06 -14.78 -19.54
C ALA A 327 -20.59 -14.59 -19.52
N LYS A 328 -21.27 -14.78 -20.64
CA LYS A 328 -22.72 -14.67 -20.75
C LYS A 328 -23.43 -15.86 -20.08
N GLU A 329 -22.95 -17.06 -20.28
CA GLU A 329 -23.54 -18.29 -19.74
C GLU A 329 -22.93 -18.72 -18.39
N GLY A 330 -21.87 -18.08 -17.93
CA GLY A 330 -21.16 -18.43 -16.72
C GLY A 330 -20.28 -19.71 -16.85
N LYS A 331 -20.14 -20.26 -18.04
CA LYS A 331 -19.31 -21.45 -18.27
C LYS A 331 -17.83 -21.14 -18.18
N GLY A 332 -17.03 -22.00 -17.52
CA GLY A 332 -15.57 -21.85 -17.36
C GLY A 332 -15.15 -20.76 -16.35
N THR A 333 -16.09 -20.10 -15.67
CA THR A 333 -15.79 -19.04 -14.71
C THR A 333 -15.16 -19.56 -13.43
N GLU A 334 -15.52 -20.76 -12.96
CA GLU A 334 -14.90 -21.40 -11.80
C GLU A 334 -13.46 -21.85 -12.10
N ASP A 335 -13.21 -22.40 -13.29
CA ASP A 335 -11.86 -22.73 -13.74
C ASP A 335 -10.98 -21.49 -13.81
N LEU A 336 -11.56 -20.36 -14.25
CA LEU A 336 -10.87 -19.07 -14.25
C LEU A 336 -10.52 -18.59 -12.84
N LYS A 337 -11.43 -18.70 -11.86
CA LYS A 337 -11.13 -18.34 -10.47
C LYS A 337 -9.98 -19.19 -9.91
N GLN A 338 -10.00 -20.50 -10.12
CA GLN A 338 -8.92 -21.38 -9.69
C GLN A 338 -7.59 -21.05 -10.39
N ALA A 339 -7.63 -20.69 -11.66
CA ALA A 339 -6.45 -20.28 -12.39
C ALA A 339 -5.90 -18.95 -11.89
N LEU A 340 -6.77 -17.97 -11.62
CA LEU A 340 -6.39 -16.69 -11.02
C LEU A 340 -5.67 -16.89 -9.68
N ASP A 341 -6.20 -17.75 -8.82
CA ASP A 341 -5.59 -18.11 -7.55
C ASP A 341 -4.17 -18.66 -7.76
N ARG A 342 -4.02 -19.70 -8.61
CA ARG A 342 -2.71 -20.28 -8.96
C ARG A 342 -1.73 -19.26 -9.54
N TRP A 343 -2.19 -18.36 -10.40
CA TRP A 343 -1.33 -17.37 -11.06
C TRP A 343 -0.88 -16.28 -10.10
N LEU A 344 -1.70 -15.90 -9.16
CA LEU A 344 -1.36 -14.91 -8.12
C LEU A 344 -0.42 -15.51 -7.06
N GLU A 345 -0.56 -16.80 -6.71
CA GLU A 345 0.36 -17.49 -5.78
C GLU A 345 1.76 -17.68 -6.34
N LYS A 346 1.89 -18.21 -7.54
CA LYS A 346 3.20 -18.47 -8.18
C LYS A 346 4.10 -17.24 -8.21
N LYS A 347 3.57 -16.06 -8.01
CA LYS A 347 4.28 -14.78 -8.08
C LYS A 347 4.69 -14.16 -6.75
N ASN A 348 4.04 -14.49 -5.66
CA ASN A 348 4.55 -14.14 -4.33
C ASN A 348 5.98 -14.66 -4.13
N LEU A 349 6.37 -15.72 -4.86
CA LEU A 349 7.70 -16.33 -4.82
C LEU A 349 8.75 -15.66 -5.75
N GLN A 350 8.34 -14.87 -6.74
CA GLN A 350 9.26 -14.30 -7.76
C GLN A 350 9.49 -12.78 -7.67
N MET A 351 8.64 -12.06 -6.94
CA MET A 351 8.80 -10.62 -6.72
C MET A 351 9.41 -10.38 -5.34
N GLN A 352 10.74 -10.51 -5.23
CA GLN A 352 11.50 -9.78 -4.21
C GLN A 352 12.01 -8.49 -4.85
N PRO A 353 11.31 -7.35 -4.74
CA PRO A 353 11.92 -6.09 -5.06
C PRO A 353 12.91 -5.77 -3.93
N LYS A 354 14.15 -5.49 -4.27
CA LYS A 354 15.07 -4.82 -3.36
C LYS A 354 14.41 -3.52 -2.94
N SER A 355 14.02 -3.41 -1.68
CA SER A 355 13.47 -2.17 -1.12
C SER A 355 14.58 -1.12 -1.12
N PHE A 356 14.50 -0.15 -2.01
CA PHE A 356 15.49 0.93 -2.13
C PHE A 356 15.28 2.05 -1.09
N TYR A 357 14.21 2.03 -0.29
CA TYR A 357 13.83 3.11 0.62
C TYR A 357 13.23 2.62 1.94
N ALA A 358 13.83 1.64 2.61
CA ALA A 358 13.41 1.30 3.95
C ALA A 358 14.45 1.76 4.96
N ARG A 359 14.11 2.74 5.81
CA ARG A 359 14.67 2.76 7.17
C ARG A 359 14.11 1.51 7.86
N SER A 360 14.86 0.41 7.79
CA SER A 360 14.39 -0.88 8.26
C SER A 360 14.38 -0.88 9.80
N VAL A 361 13.27 -1.35 10.36
CA VAL A 361 13.12 -1.62 11.80
C VAL A 361 14.24 -2.55 12.33
N ALA A 362 14.87 -3.32 11.44
CA ALA A 362 15.99 -4.22 11.78
C ALA A 362 17.28 -3.51 12.25
N ALA A 363 17.47 -2.23 11.95
CA ALA A 363 18.67 -1.50 12.35
C ALA A 363 18.65 -1.04 13.82
N LEU A 364 17.50 -1.07 14.48
CA LEU A 364 17.33 -0.59 15.85
C LEU A 364 17.48 -1.68 16.93
N SER A 365 17.63 -2.95 16.56
CA SER A 365 17.79 -4.05 17.52
C SER A 365 19.25 -4.33 17.94
N HIS A 366 20.24 -3.60 17.42
CA HIS A 366 21.67 -3.82 17.69
C HIS A 366 22.37 -2.72 18.53
N GLU A 367 21.64 -1.73 19.03
CA GLU A 367 22.23 -0.70 19.91
C GLU A 367 21.79 -0.80 21.39
N SER A 368 21.32 -1.96 21.82
CA SER A 368 20.98 -2.23 23.22
C SER A 368 21.68 -3.48 23.74
N ASP A 369 23.01 -3.46 23.77
CA ASP A 369 23.88 -4.27 24.66
C ASP A 369 24.85 -3.36 25.42
#